data_9dfb685c6031e954cb8e6c5e68c64d59
#
_entry.id   9dfb685c6031e954cb8e6c5e68c64d59
#
_cell.length_a   1.000
_cell.length_b   1.000
_cell.length_c   1.000
_cell.angle_alpha   90.00
_cell.angle_beta   90.00
_cell.angle_gamma   90.00
#
_symmetry.space_group_name_H-M   'P 1'
#
loop_
_entity.id
_entity.type
_entity.pdbx_description
1 polymer ?
#
loop_
_entity_poly.entity_id
_entity_poly.type
_entity_poly.pdbx_seq_one_letter_code
_entity_poly.pdbx_strand_id
1 'polypeptide(L)'
;MRFLLTNILIVFCAFTSFAQKNKQYDVVIYGGTSAGIASAIQTSRMGKSVVLVEPTNRLGGLTTGGLGQTDIGNKHAIGGISREFYQKIRTYYDDPQNWQWQKRAEYMSDGQSRTEKGEDAMWTFEPSAALKVYEQMLNREKVEIVYGERLNRKTGVLKKEGKVVSITMENGSKYTGKMFIDATYEGDLMAASGVSYSVGRESNSEYGETLNGVQANRINRTLKWTLSRNAYNHNFIDGVDPYIIKGDPSSGLLPYIVEGGRPGIDGRGDKGIQAYCFRMTLTNHPENRIPFKKPDNYNELNYELLFRNYEAAVGPIEEMYPYGDKLVPWINSPMPNKKTDTNNQKGFSTDFIGQNYDYPEASYAEREKIVQAHRDYQQGLMWTLAYHPRIPQKVREVVSTWGTCKDEYEPGSDGWQQQLYIREARRMKSDYVMSQKNCERIEVIDDPVGMGAYGMDSHNVQRYVDANGFVQNEGNV
;
A
#
# COMPACT_ATOMS: atom_id res chain seq x y z
N MET A 1 -6.22 9.87 -79.93
CA MET A 1 -5.00 9.93 -79.12
C MET A 1 -5.30 10.83 -77.92
N ARG A 2 -5.63 10.22 -76.77
CA ARG A 2 -5.95 10.94 -75.51
C ARG A 2 -4.79 10.69 -74.56
N PHE A 3 -4.10 11.73 -74.15
CA PHE A 3 -3.07 11.68 -73.12
C PHE A 3 -3.74 11.72 -71.73
N LEU A 4 -3.53 10.69 -70.93
CA LEU A 4 -3.84 10.70 -69.53
C LEU A 4 -2.64 11.30 -68.76
N LEU A 5 -2.88 12.45 -68.12
CA LEU A 5 -1.96 13.02 -67.12
C LEU A 5 -2.28 12.43 -65.74
N THR A 6 -1.39 11.63 -65.21
CA THR A 6 -1.48 11.11 -63.87
C THR A 6 -0.82 12.06 -62.91
N ASN A 7 -1.59 12.76 -62.08
CA ASN A 7 -1.08 13.63 -61.04
C ASN A 7 -0.70 12.74 -59.82
N ILE A 8 0.60 12.61 -59.53
CA ILE A 8 1.13 12.03 -58.33
C ILE A 8 1.11 13.11 -57.24
N LEU A 9 0.18 12.99 -56.26
CA LEU A 9 0.11 13.83 -55.08
C LEU A 9 1.11 13.29 -54.05
N ILE A 10 2.29 13.91 -53.93
CA ILE A 10 3.25 13.61 -52.87
C ILE A 10 2.77 14.30 -51.59
N VAL A 11 2.22 13.50 -50.67
CA VAL A 11 1.89 13.96 -49.31
C VAL A 11 3.18 14.03 -48.51
N PHE A 12 3.69 15.22 -48.31
CA PHE A 12 4.79 15.50 -47.38
C PHE A 12 4.21 15.45 -45.97
N CYS A 13 4.35 14.30 -45.28
CA CYS A 13 4.17 14.21 -43.81
C CYS A 13 5.34 14.96 -43.16
N ALA A 14 5.11 16.24 -42.85
CA ALA A 14 6.00 16.99 -41.99
C ALA A 14 5.90 16.40 -40.56
N PHE A 15 6.86 15.53 -40.20
CA PHE A 15 7.12 15.21 -38.80
C PHE A 15 7.62 16.48 -38.11
N THR A 16 6.71 17.20 -37.46
CA THR A 16 7.11 18.23 -36.53
C THR A 16 7.71 17.54 -35.32
N SER A 17 9.03 17.32 -35.36
CA SER A 17 9.81 17.03 -34.14
C SER A 17 9.64 18.27 -33.26
N PHE A 18 8.75 18.15 -32.25
CA PHE A 18 8.80 19.06 -31.12
C PHE A 18 10.16 18.85 -30.46
N ALA A 19 11.12 19.70 -30.78
CA ALA A 19 12.33 19.83 -30.02
C ALA A 19 11.92 20.28 -28.63
N GLN A 20 11.81 19.30 -27.71
CA GLN A 20 11.60 19.59 -26.30
C GLN A 20 12.80 20.47 -25.88
N LYS A 21 12.53 21.78 -25.63
CA LYS A 21 13.55 22.66 -25.11
C LYS A 21 14.21 21.95 -23.93
N ASN A 22 15.53 21.81 -23.95
CA ASN A 22 16.31 21.23 -22.85
C ASN A 22 16.11 22.07 -21.60
N LYS A 23 14.97 21.91 -20.93
CA LYS A 23 14.66 22.59 -19.68
C LYS A 23 15.48 21.92 -18.58
N GLN A 24 16.27 22.69 -17.90
CA GLN A 24 17.04 22.25 -16.74
C GLN A 24 16.33 22.69 -15.47
N TYR A 25 16.09 21.77 -14.56
CA TYR A 25 15.50 22.03 -13.26
C TYR A 25 16.57 22.10 -12.16
N ASP A 26 16.29 22.82 -11.09
CA ASP A 26 17.10 22.72 -9.88
C ASP A 26 16.89 21.34 -9.25
N VAL A 27 15.63 20.86 -9.20
CA VAL A 27 15.30 19.55 -8.64
C VAL A 27 14.36 18.77 -9.58
N VAL A 28 14.68 17.52 -9.84
CA VAL A 28 13.81 16.54 -10.52
C VAL A 28 13.38 15.51 -9.48
N ILE A 29 12.09 15.39 -9.26
CA ILE A 29 11.50 14.44 -8.30
C ILE A 29 10.81 13.33 -9.08
N TYR A 30 11.16 12.09 -8.82
CA TYR A 30 10.56 10.90 -9.42
C TYR A 30 9.69 10.19 -8.37
N GLY A 31 8.38 10.10 -8.64
CA GLY A 31 7.35 9.57 -7.75
C GLY A 31 6.50 10.66 -7.10
N GLY A 32 5.23 10.75 -7.50
CA GLY A 32 4.23 11.69 -6.98
C GLY A 32 3.55 11.19 -5.70
N THR A 33 4.26 10.46 -4.85
CA THR A 33 3.80 10.06 -3.51
C THR A 33 3.68 11.27 -2.59
N SER A 34 3.18 11.08 -1.37
CA SER A 34 3.14 12.14 -0.36
C SER A 34 4.52 12.77 -0.11
N ALA A 35 5.58 11.96 -0.15
CA ALA A 35 6.96 12.43 -0.01
C ALA A 35 7.40 13.29 -1.20
N GLY A 36 7.08 12.84 -2.43
CA GLY A 36 7.37 13.60 -3.66
C GLY A 36 6.61 14.92 -3.71
N ILE A 37 5.34 14.93 -3.32
CA ILE A 37 4.51 16.14 -3.24
C ILE A 37 5.09 17.14 -2.22
N ALA A 38 5.40 16.68 -1.01
CA ALA A 38 5.99 17.53 0.03
C ALA A 38 7.34 18.11 -0.43
N SER A 39 8.18 17.29 -1.06
CA SER A 39 9.47 17.72 -1.62
C SER A 39 9.30 18.77 -2.72
N ALA A 40 8.32 18.57 -3.62
CA ALA A 40 8.04 19.51 -4.71
C ALA A 40 7.54 20.87 -4.20
N ILE A 41 6.60 20.85 -3.25
CA ILE A 41 6.07 22.06 -2.60
C ILE A 41 7.20 22.82 -1.93
N GLN A 42 8.02 22.16 -1.10
CA GLN A 42 9.10 22.82 -0.39
C GLN A 42 10.16 23.37 -1.34
N THR A 43 10.51 22.63 -2.38
CA THR A 43 11.45 23.08 -3.41
C THR A 43 10.97 24.36 -4.09
N SER A 44 9.69 24.41 -4.47
CA SER A 44 9.10 25.62 -5.09
C SER A 44 9.11 26.81 -4.12
N ARG A 45 8.74 26.60 -2.84
CA ARG A 45 8.78 27.65 -1.80
C ARG A 45 10.17 28.21 -1.54
N MET A 46 11.20 27.41 -1.79
CA MET A 46 12.60 27.87 -1.74
C MET A 46 13.04 28.62 -2.99
N GLY A 47 12.12 28.92 -3.93
CA GLY A 47 12.42 29.64 -5.17
C GLY A 47 13.23 28.82 -6.18
N LYS A 48 13.19 27.47 -6.07
CA LYS A 48 13.88 26.58 -7.00
C LYS A 48 12.92 26.02 -8.05
N SER A 49 13.42 25.85 -9.26
CA SER A 49 12.66 25.19 -10.33
C SER A 49 12.56 23.68 -10.06
N VAL A 50 11.35 23.12 -10.16
CA VAL A 50 11.08 21.72 -9.86
C VAL A 50 10.16 21.11 -10.90
N VAL A 51 10.35 19.83 -11.20
CA VAL A 51 9.39 18.98 -11.89
C VAL A 51 9.12 17.74 -11.04
N LEU A 52 7.84 17.40 -10.89
CA LEU A 52 7.37 16.17 -10.25
C LEU A 52 6.94 15.19 -11.36
N VAL A 53 7.67 14.11 -11.51
CA VAL A 53 7.45 13.07 -12.53
C VAL A 53 6.78 11.88 -11.86
N GLU A 54 5.52 11.62 -12.20
CA GLU A 54 4.71 10.56 -11.64
C GLU A 54 4.60 9.39 -12.63
N PRO A 55 4.99 8.15 -12.23
CA PRO A 55 4.90 6.97 -13.10
C PRO A 55 3.47 6.55 -13.48
N THR A 56 2.48 6.95 -12.68
CA THR A 56 1.07 6.61 -12.86
C THR A 56 0.25 7.84 -13.30
N ASN A 57 -1.07 7.71 -13.34
CA ASN A 57 -1.98 8.81 -13.66
C ASN A 57 -2.59 9.47 -12.40
N ARG A 58 -2.11 9.12 -11.19
CA ARG A 58 -2.69 9.63 -9.94
C ARG A 58 -1.60 9.98 -8.93
N LEU A 59 -1.73 11.17 -8.35
CA LEU A 59 -0.84 11.64 -7.29
C LEU A 59 -1.23 11.12 -5.91
N GLY A 60 -0.30 11.22 -4.97
CA GLY A 60 -0.52 11.01 -3.54
C GLY A 60 -0.23 9.58 -3.06
N GLY A 61 0.05 8.65 -3.98
CA GLY A 61 0.36 7.27 -3.62
C GLY A 61 -0.70 6.66 -2.70
N LEU A 62 -0.29 6.13 -1.56
CA LEU A 62 -1.21 5.50 -0.58
C LEU A 62 -2.18 6.48 0.06
N THR A 63 -1.81 7.73 0.28
CA THR A 63 -2.69 8.74 0.89
C THR A 63 -3.95 8.98 0.04
N THR A 64 -3.83 8.89 -1.28
CA THR A 64 -4.97 8.97 -2.21
C THR A 64 -5.40 7.60 -2.73
N GLY A 65 -4.76 6.52 -2.26
CA GLY A 65 -4.97 5.13 -2.65
C GLY A 65 -5.56 4.27 -1.53
N GLY A 66 -6.38 4.84 -0.64
CA GLY A 66 -7.16 4.09 0.34
C GLY A 66 -6.71 4.20 1.79
N LEU A 67 -5.48 4.69 2.06
CA LEU A 67 -5.00 4.93 3.43
C LEU A 67 -5.57 6.26 3.95
N GLY A 68 -6.83 6.24 4.33
CA GLY A 68 -7.60 7.42 4.73
C GLY A 68 -7.63 7.68 6.23
N GLN A 69 -7.25 6.70 7.05
CA GLN A 69 -7.03 6.87 8.47
C GLN A 69 -5.55 6.95 8.77
N THR A 70 -5.13 8.03 9.40
CA THR A 70 -3.72 8.25 9.73
C THR A 70 -3.31 7.48 10.97
N ASP A 71 -2.22 6.72 10.88
CA ASP A 71 -1.53 6.13 12.02
C ASP A 71 -0.66 7.21 12.65
N ILE A 72 -0.99 7.66 13.85
CA ILE A 72 -0.47 8.93 14.39
C ILE A 72 0.51 8.74 15.54
N GLY A 73 0.19 7.96 16.54
CA GLY A 73 0.92 7.93 17.82
C GLY A 73 0.78 9.26 18.55
N ASN A 74 1.68 10.22 18.32
CA ASN A 74 1.62 11.56 18.91
C ASN A 74 1.39 12.64 17.85
N LYS A 75 0.23 13.24 17.83
CA LYS A 75 -0.18 14.30 16.89
C LYS A 75 0.74 15.52 16.88
N HIS A 76 1.39 15.83 18.01
CA HIS A 76 2.30 16.97 18.12
C HIS A 76 3.63 16.76 17.37
N ALA A 77 3.97 15.52 17.01
CA ALA A 77 5.12 15.22 16.18
C ALA A 77 4.89 15.57 14.70
N ILE A 78 3.64 15.72 14.27
CA ILE A 78 3.29 16.03 12.88
C ILE A 78 3.40 17.54 12.68
N GLY A 79 4.39 17.97 11.90
CA GLY A 79 4.69 19.37 11.60
C GLY A 79 4.84 19.64 10.09
N GLY A 80 5.28 20.86 9.77
CA GLY A 80 5.62 21.28 8.41
C GLY A 80 4.48 21.07 7.39
N ILE A 81 4.84 20.63 6.19
CA ILE A 81 3.89 20.42 5.08
C ILE A 81 2.89 19.32 5.42
N SER A 82 3.28 18.30 6.20
CA SER A 82 2.34 17.26 6.63
C SER A 82 1.23 17.85 7.49
N ARG A 83 1.56 18.73 8.46
CA ARG A 83 0.54 19.43 9.27
C ARG A 83 -0.35 20.32 8.41
N GLU A 84 0.24 21.06 7.46
CA GLU A 84 -0.51 21.89 6.52
C GLU A 84 -1.53 21.07 5.71
N PHE A 85 -1.16 19.87 5.26
CA PHE A 85 -2.06 18.96 4.58
C PHE A 85 -3.28 18.62 5.45
N TYR A 86 -3.09 18.20 6.69
CA TYR A 86 -4.20 17.85 7.59
C TYR A 86 -5.06 19.06 7.99
N GLN A 87 -4.47 20.25 8.07
CA GLN A 87 -5.22 21.50 8.24
C GLN A 87 -6.11 21.81 7.03
N LYS A 88 -5.60 21.58 5.81
CA LYS A 88 -6.38 21.75 4.58
C LYS A 88 -7.46 20.69 4.42
N ILE A 89 -7.21 19.46 4.84
CA ILE A 89 -8.25 18.42 4.94
C ILE A 89 -9.39 18.90 5.86
N ARG A 90 -9.06 19.47 7.01
CA ARG A 90 -10.10 20.06 7.87
C ARG A 90 -10.87 21.16 7.15
N THR A 91 -10.18 22.12 6.53
CA THR A 91 -10.81 23.20 5.77
C THR A 91 -11.72 22.68 4.65
N TYR A 92 -11.29 21.60 3.98
CA TYR A 92 -12.10 20.94 2.96
C TYR A 92 -13.43 20.44 3.54
N TYR A 93 -13.42 19.78 4.70
CA TYR A 93 -14.62 19.27 5.36
C TYR A 93 -15.37 20.33 6.20
N ASP A 94 -14.86 21.55 6.33
CA ASP A 94 -15.60 22.68 6.87
C ASP A 94 -16.67 23.18 5.88
N ASP A 95 -16.52 22.90 4.58
CA ASP A 95 -17.53 23.18 3.57
C ASP A 95 -18.63 22.09 3.57
N PRO A 96 -19.90 22.46 3.82
CA PRO A 96 -21.01 21.51 3.81
C PRO A 96 -21.22 20.78 2.47
N GLN A 97 -20.77 21.34 1.36
CA GLN A 97 -20.91 20.73 0.02
C GLN A 97 -20.06 19.45 -0.14
N ASN A 98 -19.06 19.26 0.69
CA ASN A 98 -18.20 18.08 0.68
C ASN A 98 -18.78 16.91 1.53
N TRP A 99 -20.01 17.03 2.01
CA TRP A 99 -20.72 16.00 2.75
C TRP A 99 -21.91 15.46 1.94
N GLN A 100 -21.65 14.53 1.04
CA GLN A 100 -22.67 14.00 0.14
C GLN A 100 -23.53 12.90 0.77
N TRP A 101 -22.91 11.96 1.51
CA TRP A 101 -23.57 10.76 2.02
C TRP A 101 -23.82 10.79 3.53
N GLN A 102 -23.41 11.83 4.19
CA GLN A 102 -23.48 11.98 5.64
C GLN A 102 -23.52 13.46 6.01
N LYS A 103 -24.24 13.80 7.06
CA LYS A 103 -24.11 15.15 7.63
C LYS A 103 -22.85 15.23 8.48
N ARG A 104 -22.14 16.34 8.42
CA ARG A 104 -20.93 16.57 9.22
C ARG A 104 -21.13 16.26 10.71
N ALA A 105 -22.28 16.68 11.28
CA ALA A 105 -22.60 16.47 12.69
C ALA A 105 -22.78 14.99 13.09
N GLU A 106 -22.98 14.10 12.11
CA GLU A 106 -23.13 12.66 12.32
C GLU A 106 -21.79 11.91 12.22
N TYR A 107 -20.75 12.60 11.72
CA TYR A 107 -19.43 12.00 11.55
C TYR A 107 -18.59 12.16 12.81
N MET A 108 -17.95 11.06 13.21
CA MET A 108 -16.96 11.04 14.27
C MET A 108 -15.86 10.05 13.89
N SER A 109 -14.63 10.54 13.82
CA SER A 109 -13.45 9.68 13.73
C SER A 109 -13.18 9.03 15.08
N ASP A 110 -12.50 7.89 15.08
CA ASP A 110 -12.21 7.10 16.28
C ASP A 110 -10.72 6.88 16.52
N GLY A 111 -10.40 6.17 17.59
CA GLY A 111 -9.06 5.78 17.95
C GLY A 111 -8.09 6.96 18.04
N GLN A 112 -6.86 6.71 17.66
CA GLN A 112 -5.79 7.73 17.68
C GLN A 112 -6.00 8.86 16.66
N SER A 113 -6.78 8.60 15.60
CA SER A 113 -7.13 9.59 14.56
C SER A 113 -8.32 10.45 14.93
N ARG A 114 -8.87 10.30 16.13
CA ARG A 114 -9.99 11.14 16.59
C ARG A 114 -9.59 12.62 16.55
N THR A 115 -10.41 13.41 15.87
CA THR A 115 -10.27 14.87 15.88
C THR A 115 -10.93 15.43 17.12
N GLU A 116 -10.13 16.05 18.00
CA GLU A 116 -10.61 16.61 19.24
C GLU A 116 -11.26 18.00 19.02
N LYS A 117 -12.07 18.42 19.99
CA LYS A 117 -12.71 19.73 19.93
C LYS A 117 -11.65 20.85 19.96
N GLY A 118 -11.67 21.72 18.97
CA GLY A 118 -10.72 22.83 18.85
C GLY A 118 -9.40 22.47 18.14
N GLU A 119 -9.22 21.23 17.73
CA GLU A 119 -8.07 20.81 16.94
C GLU A 119 -8.10 21.49 15.55
N ASP A 120 -6.97 21.97 15.06
CA ASP A 120 -6.85 22.71 13.80
C ASP A 120 -6.73 21.83 12.56
N ALA A 121 -6.63 20.52 12.73
CA ALA A 121 -6.41 19.51 11.69
C ALA A 121 -7.45 18.40 11.75
N MET A 122 -7.62 17.66 10.66
CA MET A 122 -8.46 16.47 10.59
C MET A 122 -7.61 15.31 10.04
N TRP A 123 -7.65 14.16 10.71
CA TRP A 123 -6.72 13.06 10.55
C TRP A 123 -7.27 11.90 9.74
N THR A 124 -8.53 12.01 9.34
CA THR A 124 -9.24 11.02 8.53
C THR A 124 -9.86 11.70 7.34
N PHE A 125 -9.84 11.07 6.19
CA PHE A 125 -10.27 11.68 4.94
C PHE A 125 -10.56 10.62 3.87
N GLU A 126 -11.38 11.01 2.90
CA GLU A 126 -11.62 10.24 1.69
C GLU A 126 -10.42 10.36 0.74
N PRO A 127 -10.07 9.30 -0.04
CA PRO A 127 -9.00 9.37 -1.04
C PRO A 127 -9.17 10.51 -2.06
N SER A 128 -10.39 10.76 -2.50
CA SER A 128 -10.73 11.86 -3.41
C SER A 128 -10.51 13.24 -2.80
N ALA A 129 -10.81 13.40 -1.50
CA ALA A 129 -10.56 14.65 -0.77
C ALA A 129 -9.06 14.91 -0.63
N ALA A 130 -8.28 13.88 -0.30
CA ALA A 130 -6.83 13.97 -0.22
C ALA A 130 -6.21 14.38 -1.57
N LEU A 131 -6.68 13.80 -2.68
CA LEU A 131 -6.21 14.15 -4.02
C LEU A 131 -6.48 15.63 -4.33
N LYS A 132 -7.71 16.10 -4.12
CA LYS A 132 -8.07 17.51 -4.33
C LYS A 132 -7.21 18.47 -3.50
N VAL A 133 -6.94 18.11 -2.24
CA VAL A 133 -6.09 18.94 -1.35
C VAL A 133 -4.65 18.98 -1.86
N TYR A 134 -4.07 17.85 -2.28
CA TYR A 134 -2.73 17.82 -2.86
C TYR A 134 -2.65 18.63 -4.17
N GLU A 135 -3.63 18.50 -5.05
CA GLU A 135 -3.69 19.29 -6.29
C GLU A 135 -3.76 20.80 -6.00
N GLN A 136 -4.58 21.22 -5.04
CA GLN A 136 -4.65 22.63 -4.61
C GLN A 136 -3.31 23.12 -4.04
N MET A 137 -2.61 22.32 -3.23
CA MET A 137 -1.31 22.69 -2.68
C MET A 137 -0.25 22.83 -3.78
N LEU A 138 -0.20 21.88 -4.71
CA LEU A 138 0.76 21.91 -5.83
C LEU A 138 0.49 23.06 -6.80
N ASN A 139 -0.78 23.30 -7.14
CA ASN A 139 -1.20 24.40 -8.02
C ASN A 139 -0.86 25.76 -7.42
N ARG A 140 -1.05 25.95 -6.12
CA ARG A 140 -0.68 27.18 -5.41
C ARG A 140 0.80 27.50 -5.57
N GLU A 141 1.64 26.50 -5.50
CA GLU A 141 3.10 26.62 -5.61
C GLU A 141 3.58 26.50 -7.08
N LYS A 142 2.65 26.38 -8.05
CA LYS A 142 2.93 26.29 -9.51
C LYS A 142 3.94 25.18 -9.85
N VAL A 143 3.86 24.04 -9.17
CA VAL A 143 4.72 22.88 -9.44
C VAL A 143 4.36 22.30 -10.80
N GLU A 144 5.37 22.07 -11.64
CA GLU A 144 5.20 21.34 -12.89
C GLU A 144 5.08 19.85 -12.61
N ILE A 145 4.00 19.23 -13.10
CA ILE A 145 3.70 17.81 -12.89
C ILE A 145 3.60 17.12 -14.23
N VAL A 146 4.21 15.95 -14.33
CA VAL A 146 4.13 15.08 -15.51
C VAL A 146 3.67 13.69 -15.06
N TYR A 147 2.66 13.16 -15.73
CA TYR A 147 2.05 11.86 -15.41
C TYR A 147 2.39 10.79 -16.43
N GLY A 148 2.31 9.53 -16.04
CA GLY A 148 2.47 8.38 -16.91
C GLY A 148 3.90 8.14 -17.39
N GLU A 149 4.89 8.65 -16.69
CA GLU A 149 6.29 8.68 -17.09
C GLU A 149 7.13 7.67 -16.28
N ARG A 150 7.32 6.47 -16.80
CA ARG A 150 8.12 5.41 -16.17
C ARG A 150 9.60 5.53 -16.51
N LEU A 151 10.47 5.48 -15.50
CA LEU A 151 11.93 5.51 -15.67
C LEU A 151 12.41 4.32 -16.51
N ASN A 152 13.24 4.57 -17.51
CA ASN A 152 14.02 3.51 -18.14
C ASN A 152 15.10 3.04 -17.16
N ARG A 153 14.80 1.99 -16.38
CA ARG A 153 15.66 1.50 -15.29
C ARG A 153 17.01 0.93 -15.76
N LYS A 154 17.13 0.54 -17.02
CA LYS A 154 18.36 -0.06 -17.56
C LYS A 154 19.38 0.97 -18.01
N THR A 155 18.93 2.01 -18.70
CA THR A 155 19.81 2.98 -19.38
C THR A 155 19.38 4.43 -19.17
N GLY A 156 18.33 4.67 -18.39
CA GLY A 156 17.74 6.00 -18.24
C GLY A 156 18.53 6.96 -17.38
N VAL A 157 19.45 6.51 -16.53
CA VAL A 157 20.18 7.39 -15.62
C VAL A 157 21.54 7.75 -16.24
N LEU A 158 21.72 9.05 -16.52
CA LEU A 158 23.02 9.58 -16.97
C LEU A 158 23.76 10.22 -15.81
N LYS A 159 24.99 9.76 -15.58
CA LYS A 159 25.92 10.32 -14.58
C LYS A 159 27.11 11.00 -15.24
N LYS A 160 27.57 12.10 -14.64
CA LYS A 160 28.85 12.75 -14.95
C LYS A 160 29.58 13.01 -13.64
N GLU A 161 30.82 12.62 -13.56
CA GLU A 161 31.67 12.79 -12.35
C GLU A 161 30.98 12.29 -11.07
N GLY A 162 30.34 11.11 -11.15
CA GLY A 162 29.64 10.50 -10.02
C GLY A 162 28.24 11.09 -9.71
N LYS A 163 27.84 12.19 -10.34
CA LYS A 163 26.54 12.87 -10.09
C LYS A 163 25.53 12.54 -11.18
N VAL A 164 24.29 12.28 -10.81
CA VAL A 164 23.16 12.17 -11.75
C VAL A 164 22.94 13.54 -12.38
N VAL A 165 22.85 13.61 -13.70
CA VAL A 165 22.61 14.86 -14.45
C VAL A 165 21.33 14.83 -15.26
N SER A 166 20.82 13.66 -15.59
CA SER A 166 19.50 13.50 -16.21
C SER A 166 18.95 12.10 -16.01
N ILE A 167 17.61 12.01 -16.10
CA ILE A 167 16.87 10.76 -16.16
C ILE A 167 16.05 10.70 -17.46
N THR A 168 15.92 9.53 -18.04
CA THR A 168 15.19 9.27 -19.28
C THR A 168 14.11 8.22 -19.01
N MET A 169 12.91 8.49 -19.48
CA MET A 169 11.76 7.63 -19.32
C MET A 169 11.68 6.56 -20.41
N GLU A 170 10.82 5.56 -20.26
CA GLU A 170 10.62 4.49 -21.26
C GLU A 170 10.12 5.03 -22.60
N ASN A 171 9.34 6.11 -22.60
CA ASN A 171 8.85 6.80 -23.80
C ASN A 171 9.88 7.73 -24.47
N GLY A 172 11.08 7.87 -23.88
CA GLY A 172 12.16 8.71 -24.38
C GLY A 172 12.17 10.15 -23.82
N SER A 173 11.18 10.55 -23.03
CA SER A 173 11.19 11.84 -22.31
C SER A 173 12.41 11.94 -21.41
N LYS A 174 13.04 13.12 -21.37
CA LYS A 174 14.26 13.35 -20.62
C LYS A 174 14.15 14.54 -19.69
N TYR A 175 14.51 14.35 -18.43
CA TYR A 175 14.52 15.38 -17.40
C TYR A 175 15.97 15.62 -16.92
N THR A 176 16.41 16.88 -17.04
CA THR A 176 17.76 17.30 -16.65
C THR A 176 17.67 18.15 -15.39
N GLY A 177 18.50 17.87 -14.40
CA GLY A 177 18.45 18.57 -13.11
C GLY A 177 19.81 18.68 -12.42
N LYS A 178 19.86 19.55 -11.40
CA LYS A 178 21.02 19.65 -10.51
C LYS A 178 20.96 18.63 -9.39
N MET A 179 19.73 18.37 -8.87
CA MET A 179 19.46 17.40 -7.81
C MET A 179 18.32 16.49 -8.26
N PHE A 180 18.35 15.25 -7.77
CA PHE A 180 17.35 14.22 -8.05
C PHE A 180 16.86 13.61 -6.74
N ILE A 181 15.54 13.43 -6.62
CA ILE A 181 14.90 12.78 -5.48
C ILE A 181 14.11 11.58 -6.00
N ASP A 182 14.39 10.40 -5.46
CA ASP A 182 13.53 9.21 -5.60
C ASP A 182 12.53 9.22 -4.46
N ALA A 183 11.27 9.44 -4.79
CA ALA A 183 10.15 9.45 -3.86
C ALA A 183 9.17 8.30 -4.14
N THR A 184 9.60 7.29 -4.88
CA THR A 184 8.81 6.07 -5.14
C THR A 184 8.86 5.12 -3.94
N TYR A 185 7.92 4.16 -3.89
CA TYR A 185 7.97 3.07 -2.90
C TYR A 185 9.02 2.02 -3.26
N GLU A 186 9.36 1.90 -4.53
CA GLU A 186 10.24 0.87 -5.08
C GLU A 186 11.73 1.22 -5.00
N GLY A 187 12.09 2.52 -5.00
CA GLY A 187 13.48 2.97 -5.09
C GLY A 187 14.12 2.67 -6.46
N ASP A 188 13.35 2.80 -7.54
CA ASP A 188 13.83 2.47 -8.89
C ASP A 188 14.91 3.45 -9.39
N LEU A 189 14.76 4.75 -9.11
CA LEU A 189 15.77 5.76 -9.46
C LEU A 189 17.03 5.60 -8.61
N MET A 190 16.88 5.30 -7.33
CA MET A 190 17.97 5.01 -6.42
C MET A 190 18.82 3.85 -6.95
N ALA A 191 18.18 2.71 -7.27
CA ALA A 191 18.85 1.52 -7.78
C ALA A 191 19.51 1.78 -9.15
N ALA A 192 18.80 2.43 -10.10
CA ALA A 192 19.34 2.77 -11.41
C ALA A 192 20.49 3.79 -11.34
N SER A 193 20.57 4.56 -10.26
CA SER A 193 21.70 5.45 -9.97
C SER A 193 22.93 4.74 -9.40
N GLY A 194 22.85 3.43 -9.13
CA GLY A 194 23.96 2.62 -8.60
C GLY A 194 24.20 2.83 -7.10
N VAL A 195 23.17 3.27 -6.36
CA VAL A 195 23.19 3.32 -4.90
C VAL A 195 22.97 1.91 -4.35
N SER A 196 23.76 1.52 -3.34
CA SER A 196 23.63 0.20 -2.70
C SER A 196 22.35 0.11 -1.87
N TYR A 197 21.69 -1.05 -1.91
CA TYR A 197 20.43 -1.29 -1.19
C TYR A 197 20.31 -2.76 -0.74
N SER A 198 19.36 -3.02 0.15
CA SER A 198 18.89 -4.35 0.56
C SER A 198 17.47 -4.60 0.09
N VAL A 199 17.14 -5.87 -0.11
CA VAL A 199 15.77 -6.37 -0.33
C VAL A 199 15.59 -7.62 0.54
N GLY A 200 14.39 -7.80 1.09
CA GLY A 200 14.13 -8.87 2.06
C GLY A 200 14.51 -8.45 3.49
N ARG A 201 14.59 -9.40 4.39
CA ARG A 201 14.89 -9.15 5.80
C ARG A 201 16.38 -9.32 6.10
N GLU A 202 16.99 -8.35 6.77
CA GLU A 202 18.31 -8.51 7.36
C GLU A 202 18.24 -9.44 8.59
N SER A 203 19.36 -10.07 8.92
CA SER A 203 19.44 -10.82 10.17
C SER A 203 19.47 -9.88 11.39
N ASN A 204 19.00 -10.36 12.55
CA ASN A 204 19.12 -9.63 13.80
C ASN A 204 20.57 -9.18 14.10
N SER A 205 21.56 -9.96 13.66
CA SER A 205 22.97 -9.64 13.89
C SER A 205 23.50 -8.48 13.04
N GLU A 206 22.84 -8.12 11.94
CA GLU A 206 23.31 -7.08 11.02
C GLU A 206 23.41 -5.71 11.72
N TYR A 207 22.36 -5.35 12.46
CA TYR A 207 22.28 -4.08 13.19
C TYR A 207 22.15 -4.26 14.70
N GLY A 208 22.30 -5.50 15.20
CA GLY A 208 22.16 -5.82 16.63
C GLY A 208 20.71 -5.66 17.12
N GLU A 209 19.76 -6.08 16.30
CA GLU A 209 18.32 -6.03 16.55
C GLU A 209 17.80 -7.34 17.14
N THR A 210 16.54 -7.39 17.52
CA THR A 210 15.87 -8.58 18.03
C THR A 210 14.54 -8.87 17.34
N LEU A 211 14.03 -7.92 16.54
CA LEU A 211 12.73 -7.99 15.88
C LEU A 211 12.83 -8.14 14.36
N ASN A 212 14.05 -8.28 13.82
CA ASN A 212 14.28 -8.47 12.39
C ASN A 212 14.50 -9.95 12.05
N GLY A 213 14.62 -10.26 10.76
CA GLY A 213 14.74 -11.63 10.27
C GLY A 213 13.47 -12.46 10.48
N VAL A 214 13.62 -13.78 10.45
CA VAL A 214 12.52 -14.71 10.74
C VAL A 214 12.11 -14.63 12.21
N GLN A 215 10.81 -14.63 12.49
CA GLN A 215 10.23 -14.45 13.83
C GLN A 215 9.16 -15.52 14.17
N ALA A 216 9.40 -16.78 13.84
CA ALA A 216 8.42 -17.86 13.99
C ALA A 216 8.13 -18.24 15.45
N ASN A 217 9.14 -18.17 16.32
CA ASN A 217 9.00 -18.62 17.71
C ASN A 217 8.40 -17.56 18.66
N ARG A 218 8.43 -16.29 18.25
CA ARG A 218 8.19 -15.17 19.18
C ARG A 218 6.75 -14.74 19.29
N ILE A 219 5.99 -14.75 18.21
CA ILE A 219 4.94 -13.77 18.06
C ILE A 219 3.57 -14.26 18.38
N ASN A 220 3.28 -15.41 17.92
CA ASN A 220 1.88 -15.76 17.73
C ASN A 220 1.24 -16.36 18.96
N ARG A 221 2.05 -16.71 19.97
CA ARG A 221 1.58 -17.32 21.22
C ARG A 221 1.39 -16.32 22.36
N THR A 222 2.07 -15.18 22.31
CA THR A 222 1.97 -14.13 23.36
C THR A 222 0.79 -13.18 23.17
N LEU A 223 0.31 -13.01 21.94
CA LEU A 223 -0.85 -12.17 21.61
C LEU A 223 -2.17 -12.95 21.59
N LYS A 224 -2.24 -14.03 22.38
CA LYS A 224 -3.50 -14.72 22.64
C LYS A 224 -4.41 -13.76 23.42
N TRP A 225 -5.38 -13.19 22.74
CA TRP A 225 -6.35 -12.32 23.38
C TRP A 225 -7.15 -13.14 24.40
N THR A 226 -7.02 -12.79 25.66
CA THR A 226 -7.59 -13.50 26.81
C THR A 226 -9.12 -13.54 26.84
N LEU A 227 -9.79 -12.88 25.94
CA LEU A 227 -11.25 -12.73 25.89
C LEU A 227 -11.94 -13.68 24.90
N SER A 228 -11.21 -14.26 23.96
CA SER A 228 -11.74 -15.29 23.06
C SER A 228 -10.74 -16.43 22.95
N ARG A 229 -11.18 -17.64 23.23
CA ARG A 229 -10.35 -18.85 23.19
C ARG A 229 -9.78 -19.14 21.80
N ASN A 230 -10.22 -18.43 20.75
CA ASN A 230 -9.99 -18.76 19.36
C ASN A 230 -9.42 -17.60 18.52
N ALA A 231 -9.18 -16.42 19.09
CA ALA A 231 -8.73 -15.27 18.32
C ALA A 231 -7.25 -14.98 18.57
N TYR A 232 -6.43 -15.33 17.59
CA TYR A 232 -5.06 -14.83 17.51
C TYR A 232 -5.05 -13.56 16.63
N ASN A 233 -4.32 -12.54 17.04
CA ASN A 233 -4.12 -11.37 16.20
C ASN A 233 -3.25 -11.78 15.00
N HIS A 234 -3.72 -11.48 13.78
CA HIS A 234 -3.03 -11.76 12.52
C HIS A 234 -2.59 -13.23 12.31
N ASN A 235 -3.21 -14.19 13.00
CA ASN A 235 -2.88 -15.61 12.85
C ASN A 235 -4.11 -16.51 12.79
N PHE A 236 -3.89 -17.76 12.41
CA PHE A 236 -4.92 -18.79 12.35
C PHE A 236 -5.30 -19.31 13.73
N ILE A 237 -6.52 -19.83 13.83
CA ILE A 237 -6.95 -20.64 14.97
C ILE A 237 -6.17 -21.96 14.96
N ASP A 238 -5.82 -22.47 16.15
CA ASP A 238 -5.19 -23.77 16.25
C ASP A 238 -6.07 -24.89 15.63
N GLY A 239 -5.47 -25.78 14.86
CA GLY A 239 -6.17 -26.87 14.21
C GLY A 239 -6.47 -26.67 12.72
N VAL A 240 -6.05 -25.56 12.12
CA VAL A 240 -6.17 -25.36 10.67
C VAL A 240 -5.15 -26.24 9.95
N ASP A 241 -5.67 -27.26 9.26
CA ASP A 241 -4.88 -28.25 8.54
C ASP A 241 -4.30 -27.65 7.24
N PRO A 242 -2.99 -27.89 6.92
CA PRO A 242 -2.29 -27.26 5.80
C PRO A 242 -2.42 -27.99 4.46
N TYR A 243 -2.93 -29.21 4.42
CA TYR A 243 -2.84 -30.08 3.23
C TYR A 243 -4.03 -29.95 2.30
N ILE A 244 -3.86 -30.20 1.00
CA ILE A 244 -4.93 -30.15 0.01
C ILE A 244 -6.07 -31.09 0.41
N ILE A 245 -5.75 -32.34 0.73
CA ILE A 245 -6.69 -33.27 1.36
C ILE A 245 -6.43 -33.23 2.87
N LYS A 246 -7.44 -32.80 3.63
CA LYS A 246 -7.34 -32.65 5.09
C LYS A 246 -6.82 -33.91 5.76
N GLY A 247 -5.75 -33.79 6.52
CA GLY A 247 -5.10 -34.88 7.25
C GLY A 247 -4.16 -35.75 6.39
N ASP A 248 -3.99 -35.47 5.11
CA ASP A 248 -3.10 -36.23 4.22
C ASP A 248 -1.90 -35.41 3.73
N PRO A 249 -0.73 -35.53 4.37
CA PRO A 249 0.50 -34.83 3.95
C PRO A 249 0.94 -35.17 2.51
N SER A 250 0.61 -36.34 2.00
CA SER A 250 0.99 -36.77 0.67
C SER A 250 0.25 -36.01 -0.45
N SER A 251 -0.87 -35.38 -0.12
CA SER A 251 -1.64 -34.55 -1.04
C SER A 251 -1.00 -33.19 -1.37
N GLY A 252 0.05 -32.81 -0.65
CA GLY A 252 0.71 -31.51 -0.82
C GLY A 252 0.08 -30.40 0.01
N LEU A 253 0.77 -29.26 0.07
CA LEU A 253 0.33 -28.09 0.82
C LEU A 253 -0.71 -27.27 0.06
N LEU A 254 -1.61 -26.65 0.78
CA LEU A 254 -2.54 -25.66 0.25
C LEU A 254 -1.81 -24.43 -0.31
N PRO A 255 -2.41 -23.68 -1.24
CA PRO A 255 -1.83 -22.48 -1.80
C PRO A 255 -1.39 -21.48 -0.71
N TYR A 256 -0.31 -20.75 -1.03
CA TYR A 256 0.24 -19.65 -0.20
C TYR A 256 0.91 -20.07 1.11
N ILE A 257 1.16 -21.35 1.30
CA ILE A 257 2.08 -21.88 2.34
C ILE A 257 3.47 -21.98 1.70
N VAL A 258 4.52 -21.58 2.44
CA VAL A 258 5.90 -21.66 1.93
C VAL A 258 6.28 -23.08 1.53
N GLU A 259 7.12 -23.20 0.52
CA GLU A 259 7.62 -24.48 0.05
C GLU A 259 8.30 -25.25 1.21
N GLY A 260 7.96 -26.53 1.35
CA GLY A 260 8.42 -27.38 2.45
C GLY A 260 7.79 -27.06 3.82
N GLY A 261 6.89 -26.05 3.90
CA GLY A 261 6.10 -25.75 5.09
C GLY A 261 6.86 -25.24 6.30
N ARG A 262 8.14 -24.85 6.18
CA ARG A 262 8.97 -24.42 7.34
C ARG A 262 9.31 -22.94 7.27
N PRO A 263 9.29 -22.20 8.40
CA PRO A 263 9.47 -20.75 8.41
C PRO A 263 10.93 -20.30 8.27
N GLY A 264 11.91 -21.19 8.39
CA GLY A 264 13.31 -20.82 8.50
C GLY A 264 13.82 -20.80 9.95
N ILE A 265 14.93 -20.12 10.21
CA ILE A 265 15.59 -20.05 11.52
C ILE A 265 15.39 -18.64 12.08
N ASP A 266 14.85 -18.56 13.30
CA ASP A 266 14.61 -17.29 14.00
C ASP A 266 15.83 -16.38 14.02
N GLY A 267 15.60 -15.10 13.74
CA GLY A 267 16.62 -14.06 13.70
C GLY A 267 17.53 -14.09 12.48
N ARG A 268 17.41 -15.08 11.58
CA ARG A 268 18.13 -15.08 10.30
C ARG A 268 17.43 -14.24 9.25
N GLY A 269 18.21 -13.50 8.46
CA GLY A 269 17.74 -12.81 7.29
C GLY A 269 17.33 -13.75 6.16
N ASP A 270 16.41 -13.33 5.35
CA ASP A 270 15.94 -14.03 4.17
C ASP A 270 15.47 -13.04 3.07
N LYS A 271 14.87 -13.56 1.99
CA LYS A 271 14.28 -12.75 0.92
C LYS A 271 12.82 -12.37 1.18
N GLY A 272 12.29 -12.72 2.34
CA GLY A 272 10.91 -12.44 2.70
C GLY A 272 10.63 -10.95 2.80
N ILE A 273 9.46 -10.53 2.36
CA ILE A 273 8.99 -9.14 2.36
C ILE A 273 7.61 -9.13 3.01
N GLN A 274 7.34 -8.12 3.82
CA GLN A 274 6.02 -7.91 4.41
C GLN A 274 4.93 -7.91 3.31
N ALA A 275 3.84 -8.60 3.58
CA ALA A 275 2.78 -8.80 2.61
C ALA A 275 2.19 -7.48 2.11
N TYR A 276 1.95 -7.40 0.81
CA TYR A 276 1.23 -6.29 0.20
C TYR A 276 -0.28 -6.58 0.16
N CYS A 277 -1.06 -5.52 0.07
CA CYS A 277 -2.50 -5.58 -0.15
C CYS A 277 -2.97 -4.30 -0.85
N PHE A 278 -4.23 -4.26 -1.24
CA PHE A 278 -4.90 -3.00 -1.53
C PHE A 278 -5.60 -2.51 -0.26
N ARG A 279 -5.31 -1.28 0.17
CA ARG A 279 -6.06 -0.62 1.24
C ARG A 279 -7.42 -0.22 0.69
N MET A 280 -8.49 -0.92 1.10
CA MET A 280 -9.80 -0.70 0.49
C MET A 280 -10.56 0.47 1.11
N THR A 281 -11.22 1.23 0.26
CA THR A 281 -12.25 2.19 0.67
C THR A 281 -13.61 1.54 0.45
N LEU A 282 -14.27 1.20 1.54
CA LEU A 282 -15.58 0.54 1.50
C LEU A 282 -16.69 1.46 2.01
N THR A 283 -17.92 1.14 1.59
CA THR A 283 -19.14 1.75 2.09
C THR A 283 -20.28 0.74 2.19
N ASN A 284 -21.19 0.94 3.11
CA ASN A 284 -22.47 0.26 3.17
C ASN A 284 -23.65 1.18 2.76
N HIS A 285 -23.36 2.40 2.29
CA HIS A 285 -24.41 3.31 1.82
C HIS A 285 -24.99 2.80 0.49
N PRO A 286 -26.29 2.49 0.40
CA PRO A 286 -26.86 1.78 -0.77
C PRO A 286 -26.66 2.50 -2.10
N GLU A 287 -26.73 3.83 -2.13
CA GLU A 287 -26.59 4.62 -3.35
C GLU A 287 -25.16 4.74 -3.84
N ASN A 288 -24.18 4.67 -2.91
CA ASN A 288 -22.75 4.79 -3.23
C ASN A 288 -22.05 3.42 -3.40
N ARG A 289 -22.66 2.34 -2.94
CA ARG A 289 -22.04 1.01 -2.91
C ARG A 289 -22.02 0.34 -4.28
N ILE A 290 -20.87 -0.28 -4.62
CA ILE A 290 -20.72 -1.28 -5.67
C ILE A 290 -20.55 -2.64 -4.96
N PRO A 291 -21.49 -3.61 -5.12
CA PRO A 291 -21.36 -4.94 -4.51
C PRO A 291 -20.10 -5.67 -4.98
N PHE A 292 -19.53 -6.52 -4.13
CA PHE A 292 -18.36 -7.33 -4.48
C PHE A 292 -18.71 -8.29 -5.62
N LYS A 293 -17.85 -8.32 -6.65
CA LYS A 293 -17.98 -9.18 -7.82
C LYS A 293 -17.02 -10.37 -7.71
N LYS A 294 -17.46 -11.53 -8.20
CA LYS A 294 -16.58 -12.69 -8.35
C LYS A 294 -15.61 -12.43 -9.49
N PRO A 295 -14.29 -12.52 -9.27
CA PRO A 295 -13.33 -12.40 -10.37
C PRO A 295 -13.41 -13.61 -11.31
N ASP A 296 -13.13 -13.38 -12.60
CA ASP A 296 -13.27 -14.43 -13.64
C ASP A 296 -12.31 -15.62 -13.40
N ASN A 297 -11.15 -15.36 -12.82
CA ASN A 297 -10.13 -16.36 -12.48
C ASN A 297 -10.27 -16.91 -11.05
N TYR A 298 -11.44 -16.78 -10.42
CA TYR A 298 -11.69 -17.27 -9.07
C TYR A 298 -11.43 -18.77 -8.96
N ASN A 299 -10.57 -19.14 -8.01
CA ASN A 299 -10.33 -20.53 -7.63
C ASN A 299 -10.63 -20.72 -6.14
N GLU A 300 -11.59 -21.58 -5.82
CA GLU A 300 -12.04 -21.85 -4.44
C GLU A 300 -10.90 -22.37 -3.55
N LEU A 301 -9.98 -23.17 -4.10
CA LEU A 301 -8.84 -23.72 -3.37
C LEU A 301 -7.94 -22.62 -2.78
N ASN A 302 -7.90 -21.45 -3.40
CA ASN A 302 -7.13 -20.31 -2.90
C ASN A 302 -7.66 -19.79 -1.56
N TYR A 303 -8.90 -20.12 -1.21
CA TYR A 303 -9.59 -19.70 0.03
C TYR A 303 -9.85 -20.87 1.00
N GLU A 304 -9.30 -22.04 0.72
CA GLU A 304 -9.50 -23.23 1.58
C GLU A 304 -9.04 -22.99 3.02
N LEU A 305 -7.92 -22.31 3.22
CA LEU A 305 -7.45 -21.94 4.55
C LEU A 305 -8.42 -20.99 5.28
N LEU A 306 -9.12 -20.11 4.57
CA LEU A 306 -10.17 -19.28 5.17
C LEU A 306 -11.35 -20.13 5.66
N PHE A 307 -11.80 -21.07 4.84
CA PHE A 307 -12.91 -21.96 5.21
C PHE A 307 -12.52 -22.80 6.43
N ARG A 308 -11.35 -23.40 6.43
CA ARG A 308 -10.85 -24.21 7.56
C ARG A 308 -10.66 -23.39 8.85
N ASN A 309 -10.30 -22.12 8.71
CA ASN A 309 -10.20 -21.23 9.86
C ASN A 309 -11.57 -20.96 10.50
N TYR A 310 -12.63 -20.80 9.72
CA TYR A 310 -14.00 -20.74 10.25
C TYR A 310 -14.48 -22.06 10.82
N GLU A 311 -14.15 -23.18 10.18
CA GLU A 311 -14.51 -24.54 10.65
C GLU A 311 -13.80 -24.93 11.96
N ALA A 312 -12.60 -24.40 12.19
CA ALA A 312 -11.82 -24.62 13.43
C ALA A 312 -12.31 -23.73 14.60
N ALA A 313 -13.16 -22.75 14.35
CA ALA A 313 -13.67 -21.86 15.38
C ALA A 313 -14.55 -22.64 16.39
N VAL A 314 -14.28 -22.42 17.69
CA VAL A 314 -15.05 -23.01 18.79
C VAL A 314 -15.85 -21.92 19.46
N GLY A 315 -17.17 -22.07 19.52
CA GLY A 315 -18.09 -21.11 20.12
C GLY A 315 -18.82 -20.22 19.09
N PRO A 316 -19.51 -19.18 19.59
CA PRO A 316 -20.24 -18.26 18.71
C PRO A 316 -19.33 -17.54 17.74
N ILE A 317 -19.75 -17.38 16.49
CA ILE A 317 -18.98 -16.71 15.44
C ILE A 317 -18.67 -15.25 15.81
N GLU A 318 -19.51 -14.61 16.57
CA GLU A 318 -19.35 -13.24 17.09
C GLU A 318 -18.16 -13.09 18.04
N GLU A 319 -17.70 -14.19 18.61
CA GLU A 319 -16.53 -14.22 19.51
C GLU A 319 -15.22 -14.51 18.75
N MET A 320 -15.29 -14.82 17.46
CA MET A 320 -14.13 -15.09 16.64
C MET A 320 -13.27 -13.82 16.42
N TYR A 321 -13.92 -12.65 16.37
CA TYR A 321 -13.29 -11.36 16.11
C TYR A 321 -13.52 -10.40 17.29
N PRO A 322 -12.50 -10.10 18.09
CA PRO A 322 -12.67 -9.32 19.33
C PRO A 322 -12.83 -7.82 19.15
N TYR A 323 -12.54 -7.29 17.95
CA TYR A 323 -12.58 -5.84 17.68
C TYR A 323 -13.55 -5.45 16.59
N GLY A 324 -14.04 -4.22 16.67
CA GLY A 324 -14.89 -3.60 15.67
C GLY A 324 -16.22 -4.31 15.50
N ASP A 325 -16.71 -4.38 14.27
CA ASP A 325 -17.83 -5.25 13.93
C ASP A 325 -17.34 -6.70 13.97
N LYS A 326 -17.78 -7.45 14.97
CA LYS A 326 -17.33 -8.80 15.28
C LYS A 326 -17.59 -9.83 14.16
N LEU A 327 -18.39 -9.48 13.18
CA LEU A 327 -18.75 -10.35 12.06
C LEU A 327 -17.95 -10.08 10.78
N VAL A 328 -17.10 -9.06 10.75
CA VAL A 328 -16.21 -8.79 9.60
C VAL A 328 -14.76 -9.11 9.95
N PRO A 329 -14.03 -9.82 9.07
CA PRO A 329 -12.63 -10.20 9.31
C PRO A 329 -11.63 -9.10 8.91
N TRP A 330 -12.00 -7.84 9.14
CA TRP A 330 -11.16 -6.67 8.89
C TRP A 330 -11.49 -5.56 9.89
N ILE A 331 -10.68 -4.53 9.89
CA ILE A 331 -10.92 -3.30 10.65
C ILE A 331 -11.55 -2.27 9.71
N ASN A 332 -12.72 -1.76 10.05
CA ASN A 332 -13.36 -0.64 9.40
C ASN A 332 -13.12 0.63 10.20
N SER A 333 -12.15 1.44 9.78
CA SER A 333 -11.93 2.74 10.40
C SER A 333 -12.80 3.79 9.72
N PRO A 334 -13.65 4.52 10.46
CA PRO A 334 -14.61 5.43 9.86
C PRO A 334 -13.91 6.62 9.18
N MET A 335 -14.32 6.89 7.96
CA MET A 335 -13.99 8.07 7.18
C MET A 335 -15.26 8.89 6.91
N PRO A 336 -15.14 10.17 6.48
CA PRO A 336 -16.28 10.97 6.08
C PRO A 336 -17.15 10.29 5.03
N ASN A 337 -18.39 10.70 4.93
CA ASN A 337 -19.35 10.25 3.92
C ASN A 337 -19.68 8.75 3.94
N LYS A 338 -19.79 8.17 5.16
CA LYS A 338 -20.14 6.75 5.33
C LYS A 338 -19.13 5.79 4.67
N LYS A 339 -17.89 6.21 4.52
CA LYS A 339 -16.80 5.40 4.00
C LYS A 339 -15.93 4.87 5.12
N THR A 340 -15.11 3.87 4.80
CA THR A 340 -14.14 3.30 5.74
C THR A 340 -12.79 3.12 5.07
N ASP A 341 -11.73 3.33 5.84
CA ASP A 341 -10.43 2.76 5.58
C ASP A 341 -10.45 1.32 6.09
N THR A 342 -10.34 0.36 5.18
CA THR A 342 -10.49 -1.05 5.52
C THR A 342 -9.12 -1.71 5.56
N ASN A 343 -8.71 -2.08 6.78
CA ASN A 343 -7.41 -2.67 7.08
C ASN A 343 -7.49 -4.19 7.25
N ASN A 344 -6.37 -4.88 7.00
CA ASN A 344 -6.25 -6.31 7.22
C ASN A 344 -6.37 -6.68 8.72
N GLN A 345 -6.92 -7.85 8.99
CA GLN A 345 -6.93 -8.47 10.31
C GLN A 345 -7.07 -10.00 10.18
N LYS A 346 -6.57 -10.75 11.18
CA LYS A 346 -6.67 -12.21 11.29
C LYS A 346 -5.74 -13.00 10.37
N GLY A 347 -5.78 -14.32 10.50
CA GLY A 347 -4.87 -15.25 9.82
C GLY A 347 -5.02 -15.29 8.31
N PHE A 348 -6.26 -15.25 7.82
CA PHE A 348 -6.56 -15.10 6.40
C PHE A 348 -7.20 -13.74 6.17
N SER A 349 -6.46 -12.83 5.57
CA SER A 349 -6.83 -11.41 5.46
C SER A 349 -6.60 -10.85 4.05
N THR A 350 -6.71 -9.53 3.90
CA THR A 350 -6.39 -8.83 2.66
C THR A 350 -4.90 -8.85 2.32
N ASP A 351 -4.01 -9.12 3.28
CA ASP A 351 -2.59 -9.31 3.02
C ASP A 351 -2.35 -10.59 2.21
N PHE A 352 -1.79 -10.44 1.01
CA PHE A 352 -1.46 -11.57 0.14
C PHE A 352 -0.07 -12.11 0.46
N ILE A 353 0.02 -12.77 1.61
CA ILE A 353 1.26 -13.19 2.25
C ILE A 353 2.10 -14.09 1.33
N GLY A 354 3.37 -13.74 1.18
CA GLY A 354 4.36 -14.52 0.42
C GLY A 354 4.28 -14.38 -1.10
N GLN A 355 3.43 -13.48 -1.64
CA GLN A 355 3.19 -13.36 -3.08
C GLN A 355 3.80 -12.11 -3.71
N ASN A 356 4.71 -11.43 -2.99
CA ASN A 356 5.30 -10.15 -3.39
C ASN A 356 6.84 -10.11 -3.36
N TYR A 357 7.51 -11.23 -3.05
CA TYR A 357 8.96 -11.24 -2.85
C TYR A 357 9.76 -10.80 -4.08
N ASP A 358 9.27 -11.11 -5.27
CA ASP A 358 9.94 -10.72 -6.51
C ASP A 358 9.65 -9.28 -6.93
N TYR A 359 8.62 -8.63 -6.35
CA TYR A 359 8.15 -7.32 -6.78
C TYR A 359 9.25 -6.24 -6.85
N PRO A 360 10.15 -6.08 -5.85
CA PRO A 360 11.17 -5.03 -5.89
C PRO A 360 12.09 -5.11 -7.11
N GLU A 361 12.48 -6.32 -7.51
CA GLU A 361 13.44 -6.55 -8.61
C GLU A 361 12.76 -6.84 -9.96
N ALA A 362 11.46 -7.10 -9.96
CA ALA A 362 10.70 -7.44 -11.16
C ALA A 362 10.68 -6.32 -12.20
N SER A 363 10.59 -6.67 -13.48
CA SER A 363 10.31 -5.73 -14.57
C SER A 363 8.94 -5.06 -14.36
N TYR A 364 8.66 -3.95 -15.03
CA TYR A 364 7.35 -3.32 -14.96
C TYR A 364 6.22 -4.28 -15.37
N ALA A 365 6.43 -5.07 -16.43
CA ALA A 365 5.43 -6.05 -16.86
C ALA A 365 5.19 -7.17 -15.85
N GLU A 366 6.22 -7.61 -15.12
CA GLU A 366 6.07 -8.58 -14.03
C GLU A 366 5.41 -7.97 -12.80
N ARG A 367 5.77 -6.73 -12.45
CA ARG A 367 5.08 -5.99 -11.38
C ARG A 367 3.58 -5.84 -11.65
N GLU A 368 3.20 -5.54 -12.90
CA GLU A 368 1.78 -5.47 -13.29
C GLU A 368 1.05 -6.80 -13.07
N LYS A 369 1.69 -7.92 -13.36
CA LYS A 369 1.13 -9.25 -13.07
C LYS A 369 0.98 -9.49 -11.57
N ILE A 370 1.98 -9.11 -10.77
CA ILE A 370 1.91 -9.22 -9.31
C ILE A 370 0.79 -8.35 -8.74
N VAL A 371 0.66 -7.10 -9.22
CA VAL A 371 -0.43 -6.18 -8.84
C VAL A 371 -1.79 -6.77 -9.19
N GLN A 372 -1.94 -7.33 -10.40
CA GLN A 372 -3.19 -7.96 -10.82
C GLN A 372 -3.52 -9.18 -9.95
N ALA A 373 -2.54 -10.03 -9.64
CA ALA A 373 -2.74 -11.18 -8.76
C ALA A 373 -3.19 -10.78 -7.35
N HIS A 374 -2.65 -9.69 -6.79
CA HIS A 374 -3.11 -9.14 -5.51
C HIS A 374 -4.56 -8.64 -5.60
N ARG A 375 -4.92 -7.98 -6.70
CA ARG A 375 -6.29 -7.53 -6.94
C ARG A 375 -7.26 -8.71 -7.02
N ASP A 376 -6.95 -9.70 -7.84
CA ASP A 376 -7.79 -10.90 -8.03
C ASP A 376 -7.97 -11.67 -6.73
N TYR A 377 -6.89 -11.85 -5.97
CA TYR A 377 -6.94 -12.47 -4.63
C TYR A 377 -7.88 -11.70 -3.71
N GLN A 378 -7.73 -10.39 -3.61
CA GLN A 378 -8.50 -9.59 -2.66
C GLN A 378 -9.97 -9.43 -3.09
N GLN A 379 -10.24 -9.28 -4.39
CA GLN A 379 -11.61 -9.30 -4.92
C GLN A 379 -12.31 -10.65 -4.66
N GLY A 380 -11.58 -11.73 -4.89
CA GLY A 380 -12.09 -13.08 -4.61
C GLY A 380 -12.32 -13.33 -3.12
N LEU A 381 -11.46 -12.81 -2.24
CA LEU A 381 -11.65 -12.85 -0.79
C LEU A 381 -12.95 -12.15 -0.38
N MET A 382 -13.16 -10.92 -0.86
CA MET A 382 -14.35 -10.14 -0.50
C MET A 382 -15.64 -10.79 -1.04
N TRP A 383 -15.61 -11.32 -2.26
CA TRP A 383 -16.73 -12.08 -2.81
C TRP A 383 -16.98 -13.36 -2.00
N THR A 384 -15.93 -14.10 -1.65
CA THR A 384 -16.03 -15.34 -0.85
C THR A 384 -16.72 -15.05 0.48
N LEU A 385 -16.26 -14.04 1.21
CA LEU A 385 -16.83 -13.64 2.50
C LEU A 385 -18.28 -13.19 2.40
N ALA A 386 -18.68 -12.57 1.28
CA ALA A 386 -20.04 -12.08 1.07
C ALA A 386 -21.01 -13.16 0.63
N TYR A 387 -20.58 -14.17 -0.15
CA TYR A 387 -21.52 -15.02 -0.89
C TYR A 387 -21.23 -16.51 -0.84
N HIS A 388 -20.03 -16.96 -0.46
CA HIS A 388 -19.68 -18.38 -0.52
C HIS A 388 -20.41 -19.18 0.57
N PRO A 389 -21.05 -20.33 0.27
CA PRO A 389 -21.88 -21.07 1.21
C PRO A 389 -21.12 -21.65 2.41
N ARG A 390 -19.81 -21.92 2.30
CA ARG A 390 -18.96 -22.39 3.41
C ARG A 390 -18.62 -21.28 4.42
N ILE A 391 -18.87 -20.02 4.11
CA ILE A 391 -18.74 -18.92 5.08
C ILE A 391 -20.00 -18.92 5.97
N PRO A 392 -19.85 -18.74 7.30
CA PRO A 392 -21.00 -18.67 8.20
C PRO A 392 -22.03 -17.64 7.76
N GLN A 393 -23.32 -18.00 7.83
CA GLN A 393 -24.41 -17.18 7.32
C GLN A 393 -24.39 -15.75 7.87
N LYS A 394 -24.19 -15.58 9.17
CA LYS A 394 -24.14 -14.25 9.82
C LYS A 394 -23.01 -13.37 9.24
N VAL A 395 -21.86 -13.95 8.92
CA VAL A 395 -20.75 -13.23 8.27
C VAL A 395 -21.16 -12.78 6.87
N ARG A 396 -21.74 -13.68 6.07
CA ARG A 396 -22.22 -13.36 4.72
C ARG A 396 -23.28 -12.26 4.71
N GLU A 397 -24.22 -12.32 5.65
CA GLU A 397 -25.28 -11.31 5.80
C GLU A 397 -24.69 -9.92 6.07
N VAL A 398 -23.66 -9.80 6.91
CA VAL A 398 -23.00 -8.53 7.19
C VAL A 398 -22.12 -8.11 6.02
N VAL A 399 -21.23 -8.98 5.54
CA VAL A 399 -20.26 -8.64 4.48
C VAL A 399 -20.96 -8.27 3.18
N SER A 400 -22.06 -8.91 2.82
CA SER A 400 -22.83 -8.59 1.62
C SER A 400 -23.49 -7.20 1.63
N THR A 401 -23.56 -6.55 2.80
CA THR A 401 -24.02 -5.14 2.89
C THR A 401 -22.95 -4.14 2.52
N TRP A 402 -21.68 -4.53 2.50
CA TRP A 402 -20.54 -3.71 2.14
C TRP A 402 -20.19 -3.82 0.66
N GLY A 403 -19.45 -2.85 0.15
CA GLY A 403 -18.89 -2.85 -1.19
C GLY A 403 -17.92 -1.69 -1.39
N THR A 404 -17.32 -1.60 -2.57
CA THR A 404 -16.49 -0.47 -2.96
C THR A 404 -17.33 0.78 -3.24
N CYS A 405 -16.70 1.94 -3.34
CA CYS A 405 -17.40 3.22 -3.52
C CYS A 405 -17.49 3.62 -4.99
N LYS A 406 -18.67 4.10 -5.44
CA LYS A 406 -18.84 4.60 -6.81
C LYS A 406 -18.12 5.91 -7.09
N ASP A 407 -17.94 6.73 -6.05
CA ASP A 407 -17.41 8.09 -6.11
C ASP A 407 -15.94 8.20 -5.76
N GLU A 408 -15.26 7.05 -5.61
CA GLU A 408 -13.83 7.00 -5.39
C GLU A 408 -13.10 6.39 -6.59
N TYR A 409 -11.88 6.87 -6.83
CA TYR A 409 -10.95 6.42 -7.87
C TYR A 409 -11.41 6.69 -9.30
N GLU A 410 -10.77 6.05 -10.28
CA GLU A 410 -11.03 6.32 -11.69
C GLU A 410 -12.32 5.64 -12.19
N PRO A 411 -13.06 6.27 -13.10
CA PRO A 411 -14.20 5.64 -13.74
C PRO A 411 -13.82 4.28 -14.37
N GLY A 412 -14.63 3.26 -14.12
CA GLY A 412 -14.37 1.91 -14.63
C GLY A 412 -13.45 1.06 -13.75
N SER A 413 -12.93 1.60 -12.66
CA SER A 413 -12.14 0.84 -11.67
C SER A 413 -12.99 -0.05 -10.76
N ASP A 414 -14.33 0.02 -10.85
CA ASP A 414 -15.24 -0.61 -9.90
C ASP A 414 -14.96 -0.22 -8.43
N GLY A 415 -14.48 1.01 -8.22
CA GLY A 415 -14.12 1.52 -6.90
C GLY A 415 -12.83 0.91 -6.31
N TRP A 416 -11.96 0.35 -7.14
CA TRP A 416 -10.65 -0.13 -6.76
C TRP A 416 -9.58 0.89 -7.09
N GLN A 417 -8.70 1.13 -6.10
CA GLN A 417 -7.53 1.99 -6.28
C GLN A 417 -6.46 1.30 -7.16
N GLN A 418 -5.62 2.13 -7.75
CA GLN A 418 -4.49 1.66 -8.57
C GLN A 418 -3.25 1.32 -7.74
N GLN A 419 -3.10 1.96 -6.57
CA GLN A 419 -1.91 1.85 -5.74
C GLN A 419 -1.96 0.60 -4.88
N LEU A 420 -1.08 -0.36 -5.15
CA LEU A 420 -0.79 -1.46 -4.24
C LEU A 420 -0.06 -0.93 -3.00
N TYR A 421 -0.40 -1.40 -1.81
CA TYR A 421 0.32 -1.02 -0.59
C TYR A 421 1.66 -1.75 -0.55
N ILE A 422 2.66 -1.11 -1.12
CA ILE A 422 4.06 -1.54 -1.08
C ILE A 422 4.62 -1.08 0.26
N ARG A 423 4.71 -2.00 1.23
CA ARG A 423 5.13 -1.69 2.61
C ARG A 423 6.63 -1.46 2.69
N GLU A 424 7.37 -2.22 1.92
CA GLU A 424 8.82 -2.15 1.77
C GLU A 424 9.23 -2.69 0.40
N ALA A 425 10.37 -2.21 -0.10
CA ALA A 425 10.98 -2.73 -1.31
C ALA A 425 12.51 -2.65 -1.17
N ARG A 426 13.18 -1.76 -1.91
CA ARG A 426 14.61 -1.53 -1.78
C ARG A 426 14.88 -0.54 -0.66
N ARG A 427 15.67 -0.92 0.31
CA ARG A 427 16.15 -0.06 1.41
C ARG A 427 17.59 0.34 1.16
N MET A 428 17.84 1.66 1.11
CA MET A 428 19.18 2.21 0.87
C MET A 428 20.16 1.78 1.98
N LYS A 429 21.34 1.30 1.56
CA LYS A 429 22.48 1.15 2.47
C LYS A 429 23.27 2.46 2.49
N SER A 430 23.39 3.05 3.65
CA SER A 430 24.12 4.30 3.90
C SER A 430 25.05 4.14 5.11
N ASP A 431 25.85 5.18 5.38
CA ASP A 431 26.76 5.19 6.53
C ASP A 431 26.01 5.10 7.86
N TYR A 432 24.75 5.56 7.87
CA TYR A 432 23.83 5.41 8.98
C TYR A 432 22.53 4.74 8.54
N VAL A 433 22.13 3.67 9.22
CA VAL A 433 20.88 2.98 9.03
C VAL A 433 20.06 3.06 10.32
N MET A 434 18.87 3.66 10.23
CA MET A 434 17.93 3.70 11.35
C MET A 434 17.43 2.28 11.67
N SER A 435 17.52 1.89 12.93
CA SER A 435 17.24 0.52 13.39
C SER A 435 16.25 0.51 14.57
N GLN A 436 15.92 -0.66 15.06
CA GLN A 436 15.12 -0.89 16.28
C GLN A 436 15.66 -0.06 17.47
N LYS A 437 16.97 0.10 17.61
CA LYS A 437 17.60 0.83 18.72
C LYS A 437 17.20 2.31 18.74
N ASN A 438 17.02 2.93 17.58
CA ASN A 438 16.53 4.30 17.47
C ASN A 438 15.04 4.40 17.85
N CYS A 439 14.23 3.45 17.40
CA CYS A 439 12.80 3.39 17.74
C CYS A 439 12.59 3.17 19.25
N GLU A 440 13.44 2.37 19.89
CA GLU A 440 13.45 2.10 21.34
C GLU A 440 14.18 3.19 22.14
N ARG A 441 14.73 4.22 21.48
CA ARG A 441 15.50 5.33 22.10
C ARG A 441 16.77 4.87 22.83
N ILE A 442 17.34 3.74 22.44
CA ILE A 442 18.64 3.27 22.93
C ILE A 442 19.75 4.10 22.27
N GLU A 443 19.60 4.39 20.99
CA GLU A 443 20.48 5.28 20.22
C GLU A 443 19.71 6.56 19.81
N VAL A 444 20.29 7.72 20.09
CA VAL A 444 19.73 9.02 19.73
C VAL A 444 20.39 9.50 18.45
N ILE A 445 19.60 10.08 17.56
CA ILE A 445 20.06 10.66 16.28
C ILE A 445 20.48 12.11 16.55
N ASP A 446 21.75 12.46 16.25
CA ASP A 446 22.29 13.78 16.52
C ASP A 446 21.86 14.85 15.50
N ASP A 447 21.54 14.45 14.25
CA ASP A 447 21.15 15.34 13.15
C ASP A 447 19.79 14.98 12.53
N PRO A 448 18.69 14.99 13.31
CA PRO A 448 17.39 14.56 12.83
C PRO A 448 16.83 15.52 11.78
N VAL A 449 16.27 14.97 10.71
CA VAL A 449 15.58 15.73 9.64
C VAL A 449 14.08 15.87 9.87
N GLY A 450 13.51 15.13 10.82
CA GLY A 450 12.08 15.14 11.13
C GLY A 450 11.77 14.31 12.37
N MET A 451 10.49 14.30 12.74
CA MET A 451 9.97 13.50 13.85
C MET A 451 8.90 12.53 13.36
N GLY A 452 8.87 11.33 13.97
CA GLY A 452 7.81 10.34 13.86
C GLY A 452 7.44 9.85 15.24
N ALA A 453 6.21 9.37 15.43
CA ALA A 453 5.72 8.96 16.74
C ALA A 453 4.69 7.83 16.66
N TYR A 454 4.85 6.91 15.74
CA TYR A 454 4.07 5.66 15.71
C TYR A 454 4.90 4.52 16.32
N GLY A 455 4.24 3.49 16.85
CA GLY A 455 4.92 2.29 17.32
C GLY A 455 5.57 1.51 16.17
N MET A 456 6.54 0.65 16.50
CA MET A 456 7.01 -0.33 15.53
C MET A 456 5.86 -1.28 15.20
N ASP A 457 5.63 -1.49 13.92
CA ASP A 457 4.56 -2.33 13.39
C ASP A 457 5.06 -3.03 12.12
N SER A 458 4.74 -4.30 11.98
CA SER A 458 5.06 -5.06 10.78
C SER A 458 3.93 -5.99 10.39
N HIS A 459 3.93 -6.41 9.14
CA HIS A 459 2.96 -7.35 8.61
C HIS A 459 3.56 -8.73 8.39
N ASN A 460 2.71 -9.75 8.36
CA ASN A 460 3.13 -11.12 8.10
C ASN A 460 3.90 -11.22 6.78
N VAL A 461 4.95 -12.05 6.80
CA VAL A 461 5.84 -12.28 5.68
C VAL A 461 5.50 -13.60 5.00
N GLN A 462 5.28 -14.67 5.76
CA GLN A 462 5.04 -16.00 5.21
C GLN A 462 3.99 -16.78 6.00
N ARG A 463 3.45 -17.84 5.38
CA ARG A 463 2.66 -18.89 6.03
C ARG A 463 3.47 -20.16 6.09
N TYR A 464 3.41 -20.86 7.23
CA TYR A 464 4.17 -22.07 7.45
C TYR A 464 3.35 -23.11 8.23
N VAL A 465 3.87 -24.31 8.40
CA VAL A 465 3.31 -25.38 9.21
C VAL A 465 4.11 -25.48 10.50
N ASP A 466 3.46 -25.31 11.63
CA ASP A 466 4.10 -25.38 12.95
C ASP A 466 4.44 -26.83 13.36
N ALA A 467 5.09 -26.98 14.51
CA ALA A 467 5.48 -28.31 15.04
C ALA A 467 4.30 -29.23 15.36
N ASN A 468 3.08 -28.67 15.49
CA ASN A 468 1.85 -29.42 15.74
C ASN A 468 1.14 -29.82 14.43
N GLY A 469 1.68 -29.43 13.27
CA GLY A 469 1.09 -29.69 11.97
C GLY A 469 0.00 -28.71 11.54
N PHE A 470 -0.09 -27.51 12.14
CA PHE A 470 -1.09 -26.51 11.84
C PHE A 470 -0.51 -25.29 11.12
N VAL A 471 -1.35 -24.65 10.33
CA VAL A 471 -0.96 -23.42 9.61
C VAL A 471 -0.80 -22.26 10.57
N GLN A 472 0.29 -21.52 10.40
CA GLN A 472 0.59 -20.29 11.11
C GLN A 472 1.12 -19.23 10.14
N ASN A 473 0.92 -17.94 10.46
CA ASN A 473 1.59 -16.82 9.83
C ASN A 473 2.83 -16.41 10.64
N GLU A 474 3.82 -15.85 9.97
CA GLU A 474 5.08 -15.40 10.56
C GLU A 474 5.46 -14.04 10.00
N GLY A 475 6.14 -13.19 10.81
CA GLY A 475 6.75 -11.93 10.45
C GLY A 475 6.07 -10.69 11.04
N ASN A 476 4.94 -10.84 11.69
CA ASN A 476 4.26 -9.74 12.41
C ASN A 476 4.91 -9.54 13.79
N VAL A 477 5.36 -8.34 14.11
CA VAL A 477 5.99 -7.94 15.38
C VAL A 477 5.30 -6.70 15.96
#